data_693b7676b676d64870190996530a2b6a
#
_entry.id   693b7676b676d64870190996530a2b6a
#
_cell.length_a   1.000
_cell.length_b   1.000
_cell.length_c   1.000
_cell.angle_alpha   90.00
_cell.angle_beta   90.00
_cell.angle_gamma   90.00
#
_symmetry.space_group_name_H-M   'P 1'
#
loop_
_entity.id
_entity.type
_entity.pdbx_description
1 polymer ?
#
loop_
_entity_poly.entity_id
_entity_poly.type
_entity_poly.pdbx_seq_one_letter_code
_entity_poly.pdbx_strand_id
1 'polypeptide(L)'
;KDAKLTDLELGSPEAQRQVCRTMGAAFAEEYQPLLIDTGWMQMENSGQGTDTRNLFVRQIGSIVSIQGEINTAKRDGSNWGGVIAMIPNKIQPPKYSVRCTAANWNDDHKYNRGSSFTIYGGQRKLQLYERGFYNVNCQLNFTYFV
;
A
#
# COMPACT_ATOMS: atom_id res chain seq x y z
N LYS A 1 39.50 -2.15 27.04
CA LYS A 1 40.09 -1.16 26.08
C LYS A 1 39.15 -1.18 24.87
N ASP A 2 38.36 -0.17 24.76
CA ASP A 2 37.51 0.03 23.58
C ASP A 2 38.41 0.41 22.41
N ALA A 3 38.55 -0.49 21.44
CA ALA A 3 39.25 -0.20 20.21
C ALA A 3 38.52 0.94 19.50
N LYS A 4 39.16 2.11 19.41
CA LYS A 4 38.60 3.18 18.61
C LYS A 4 38.70 2.81 17.14
N LEU A 5 37.75 3.20 16.35
CA LEU A 5 37.75 3.01 14.88
C LEU A 5 39.04 3.53 14.22
N THR A 6 39.75 4.45 14.89
CA THR A 6 41.04 5.00 14.49
C THR A 6 42.19 4.00 14.64
N ASP A 7 42.01 2.90 15.38
CA ASP A 7 43.03 1.87 15.59
C ASP A 7 42.92 0.73 14.58
N LEU A 8 41.93 0.76 13.69
CA LEU A 8 41.83 -0.10 12.52
C LEU A 8 42.83 0.43 11.46
N GLU A 9 44.12 0.03 11.60
CA GLU A 9 45.03 0.05 10.47
C GLU A 9 44.48 -0.88 9.38
N LEU A 10 43.63 -0.35 8.57
CA LEU A 10 43.21 -0.99 7.33
C LEU A 10 44.39 -0.93 6.36
N GLY A 11 45.35 -1.84 6.58
CA GLY A 11 46.69 -1.76 6.01
C GLY A 11 46.75 -1.95 4.49
N SER A 12 45.64 -2.34 3.82
CA SER A 12 45.61 -2.41 2.36
C SER A 12 44.29 -1.90 1.80
N PRO A 13 44.27 -1.39 0.58
CA PRO A 13 43.01 -1.04 -0.11
C PRO A 13 42.02 -2.20 -0.23
N GLU A 14 42.52 -3.44 -0.28
CA GLU A 14 41.67 -4.64 -0.29
C GLU A 14 40.99 -4.86 1.05
N ALA A 15 41.72 -4.72 2.17
CA ALA A 15 41.14 -4.84 3.51
C ALA A 15 40.09 -3.76 3.76
N GLN A 16 40.32 -2.53 3.33
CA GLN A 16 39.34 -1.45 3.39
C GLN A 16 38.10 -1.75 2.59
N ARG A 17 38.24 -2.25 1.36
CA ARG A 17 37.12 -2.65 0.53
C ARG A 17 36.33 -3.81 1.15
N GLN A 18 37.02 -4.78 1.75
CA GLN A 18 36.37 -5.93 2.41
C GLN A 18 35.54 -5.49 3.61
N VAL A 19 36.09 -4.59 4.45
CA VAL A 19 35.32 -4.02 5.58
C VAL A 19 34.10 -3.26 5.09
N CYS A 20 34.26 -2.40 4.09
CA CYS A 20 33.11 -1.69 3.51
C CYS A 20 32.05 -2.63 2.92
N ARG A 21 32.47 -3.71 2.26
CA ARG A 21 31.54 -4.72 1.75
C ARG A 21 30.85 -5.47 2.88
N THR A 22 31.56 -5.88 3.91
CA THR A 22 30.98 -6.57 5.06
C THR A 22 30.01 -5.69 5.83
N MET A 23 30.38 -4.44 6.09
CA MET A 23 29.49 -3.48 6.72
C MET A 23 28.30 -3.17 5.82
N GLY A 24 28.52 -2.99 4.53
CA GLY A 24 27.44 -2.76 3.57
C GLY A 24 26.46 -3.93 3.49
N ALA A 25 26.96 -5.18 3.55
CA ALA A 25 26.10 -6.37 3.59
C ALA A 25 25.31 -6.44 4.90
N ALA A 26 25.95 -6.18 6.06
CA ALA A 26 25.27 -6.16 7.35
C ALA A 26 24.18 -5.10 7.39
N PHE A 27 24.48 -3.88 6.93
CA PHE A 27 23.48 -2.82 6.83
C PHE A 27 22.35 -3.18 5.84
N ALA A 28 22.69 -3.82 4.72
CA ALA A 28 21.69 -4.25 3.75
C ALA A 28 20.75 -5.29 4.35
N GLU A 29 21.25 -6.24 5.13
CA GLU A 29 20.43 -7.26 5.81
C GLU A 29 19.54 -6.63 6.90
N GLU A 30 20.07 -5.72 7.71
CA GLU A 30 19.33 -5.04 8.77
C GLU A 30 18.24 -4.11 8.22
N TYR A 31 18.51 -3.42 7.11
CA TYR A 31 17.58 -2.48 6.48
C TYR A 31 16.84 -3.04 5.25
N GLN A 32 16.98 -4.35 4.97
CA GLN A 32 16.30 -4.98 3.84
C GLN A 32 14.79 -4.70 3.80
N PRO A 33 14.05 -4.69 4.92
CA PRO A 33 12.65 -4.30 4.91
C PRO A 33 12.41 -2.88 4.40
N LEU A 34 13.38 -1.97 4.58
CA LEU A 34 13.30 -0.59 4.11
C LEU A 34 13.66 -0.44 2.62
N LEU A 35 14.35 -1.45 2.06
CA LEU A 35 14.74 -1.47 0.64
C LEU A 35 13.68 -2.11 -0.26
N ILE A 36 12.63 -2.73 0.31
CA ILE A 36 11.54 -3.24 -0.49
C ILE A 36 10.85 -2.07 -1.18
N ASP A 37 10.91 -2.06 -2.48
CA ASP A 37 10.11 -1.17 -3.31
C ASP A 37 9.46 -1.99 -4.42
N THR A 38 8.17 -2.16 -4.35
CA THR A 38 7.41 -2.96 -5.32
C THR A 38 7.15 -2.23 -6.63
N GLY A 39 7.43 -0.91 -6.67
CA GLY A 39 6.85 -0.05 -7.70
C GLY A 39 5.33 0.06 -7.55
N TRP A 40 4.72 0.89 -8.39
CA TRP A 40 3.26 0.96 -8.47
C TRP A 40 2.69 -0.26 -9.18
N MET A 41 1.77 -0.93 -8.54
CA MET A 41 1.06 -2.10 -9.06
C MET A 41 -0.44 -1.80 -9.10
N GLN A 42 -1.11 -2.22 -10.15
CA GLN A 42 -2.56 -2.14 -10.20
C GLN A 42 -3.20 -3.05 -9.15
N MET A 43 -4.22 -2.56 -8.45
CA MET A 43 -5.03 -3.40 -7.56
C MET A 43 -5.80 -4.44 -8.38
N GLU A 44 -5.91 -5.64 -7.83
CA GLU A 44 -6.63 -6.73 -8.51
C GLU A 44 -8.14 -6.52 -8.42
N ASN A 45 -8.86 -6.88 -9.47
CA ASN A 45 -10.31 -6.81 -9.49
C ASN A 45 -10.90 -7.90 -8.58
N SER A 46 -11.87 -7.55 -7.78
CA SER A 46 -12.58 -8.50 -6.90
C SER A 46 -13.58 -9.42 -7.65
N GLY A 47 -13.75 -9.22 -8.94
CA GLY A 47 -14.75 -9.94 -9.74
C GLY A 47 -16.19 -9.47 -9.54
N GLN A 48 -16.41 -8.46 -8.70
CA GLN A 48 -17.76 -8.02 -8.33
C GLN A 48 -18.24 -6.78 -9.12
N GLY A 49 -17.76 -6.56 -10.33
CA GLY A 49 -18.24 -5.50 -11.21
C GLY A 49 -17.66 -4.10 -10.92
N THR A 50 -16.59 -4.01 -10.13
CA THR A 50 -15.85 -2.78 -9.90
C THR A 50 -14.74 -2.63 -10.93
N ASP A 51 -14.46 -1.40 -11.32
CA ASP A 51 -13.35 -1.08 -12.21
C ASP A 51 -12.16 -0.57 -11.38
N THR A 52 -11.08 -1.35 -11.37
CA THR A 52 -9.84 -1.03 -10.63
C THR A 52 -8.70 -0.55 -11.54
N ARG A 53 -8.98 -0.27 -12.81
CA ARG A 53 -7.92 0.09 -13.79
C ARG A 53 -7.08 1.29 -13.38
N ASN A 54 -7.67 2.21 -12.61
CA ASN A 54 -7.03 3.43 -12.14
C ASN A 54 -6.67 3.40 -10.65
N LEU A 55 -6.70 2.24 -10.01
CA LEU A 55 -6.36 2.08 -8.60
C LEU A 55 -5.05 1.31 -8.46
N PHE A 56 -4.07 1.96 -7.83
CA PHE A 56 -2.71 1.45 -7.70
C PHE A 56 -2.27 1.36 -6.25
N VAL A 57 -1.37 0.44 -5.99
CA VAL A 57 -0.75 0.22 -4.68
C VAL A 57 0.76 0.09 -4.83
N ARG A 58 1.52 0.61 -3.87
CA ARG A 58 2.98 0.49 -3.80
C ARG A 58 3.41 0.25 -2.37
N GLN A 59 4.35 -0.64 -2.17
CA GLN A 59 5.01 -0.83 -0.89
C GLN A 59 6.46 -0.33 -0.98
N ILE A 60 6.85 0.52 -0.03
CA ILE A 60 8.24 0.94 0.20
C ILE A 60 8.56 0.62 1.65
N GLY A 61 9.42 -0.37 1.88
CA GLY A 61 9.71 -0.87 3.22
C GLY A 61 8.45 -1.32 3.94
N SER A 62 8.18 -0.73 5.08
CA SER A 62 6.98 -0.99 5.90
C SER A 62 5.79 -0.10 5.57
N ILE A 63 5.90 0.76 4.56
CA ILE A 63 4.85 1.70 4.17
C ILE A 63 4.17 1.22 2.90
N VAL A 64 2.85 1.12 2.93
CA VAL A 64 2.03 0.80 1.75
C VAL A 64 1.11 1.97 1.44
N SER A 65 1.17 2.47 0.21
CA SER A 65 0.35 3.56 -0.30
C SER A 65 -0.63 3.03 -1.34
N ILE A 66 -1.89 3.43 -1.24
CA ILE A 66 -2.95 3.18 -2.21
C ILE A 66 -3.41 4.50 -2.78
N GLN A 67 -3.40 4.63 -4.11
CA GLN A 67 -3.76 5.85 -4.81
C GLN A 67 -4.55 5.53 -6.07
N GLY A 68 -5.47 6.43 -6.40
CA GLY A 68 -6.18 6.39 -7.66
C GLY A 68 -7.68 6.46 -7.52
N GLU A 69 -8.35 5.95 -8.52
CA GLU A 69 -9.80 6.04 -8.65
C GLU A 69 -10.41 4.65 -8.81
N ILE A 70 -11.54 4.45 -8.19
CA ILE A 70 -12.36 3.28 -8.38
C ILE A 70 -13.79 3.69 -8.76
N ASN A 71 -14.34 3.04 -9.77
CA ASN A 71 -15.73 3.24 -10.17
C ASN A 71 -16.60 2.09 -9.67
N THR A 72 -17.66 2.44 -8.96
CA THR A 72 -18.63 1.49 -8.38
C THR A 72 -19.91 1.35 -9.21
N ALA A 73 -19.88 1.78 -10.47
CA ALA A 73 -21.03 1.98 -11.36
C ALA A 73 -21.92 0.78 -11.64
N LYS A 74 -21.46 -0.42 -11.37
CA LYS A 74 -22.17 -1.62 -11.84
C LYS A 74 -23.03 -2.32 -10.78
N ARG A 75 -23.44 -1.60 -9.72
CA ARG A 75 -24.16 -2.27 -8.65
C ARG A 75 -25.54 -1.71 -8.43
N ASP A 76 -26.50 -2.61 -8.50
CA ASP A 76 -27.89 -2.37 -8.18
C ASP A 76 -28.04 -2.02 -6.68
N GLY A 77 -28.77 -1.00 -6.42
CA GLY A 77 -29.08 -0.33 -5.19
C GLY A 77 -29.30 -1.05 -3.89
N SER A 78 -28.81 -2.20 -3.72
CA SER A 78 -28.91 -2.88 -2.44
C SER A 78 -27.79 -2.46 -1.48
N ASN A 79 -28.11 -2.36 -0.20
CA ASN A 79 -27.22 -2.06 0.92
C ASN A 79 -25.84 -2.75 0.81
N TRP A 80 -24.76 -1.96 0.80
CA TRP A 80 -23.48 -2.46 0.35
C TRP A 80 -22.37 -2.38 1.38
N GLY A 81 -21.89 -3.53 1.75
CA GLY A 81 -20.52 -3.76 2.19
C GLY A 81 -19.96 -4.89 1.32
N GLY A 82 -19.01 -4.62 0.47
CA GLY A 82 -18.43 -5.63 -0.40
C GLY A 82 -16.99 -5.37 -0.75
N VAL A 83 -16.31 -6.46 -1.10
CA VAL A 83 -14.94 -6.39 -1.59
C VAL A 83 -14.95 -5.74 -2.96
N ILE A 84 -14.24 -4.63 -3.10
CA ILE A 84 -14.17 -3.86 -4.34
C ILE A 84 -12.85 -4.05 -5.08
N ALA A 85 -11.77 -4.30 -4.34
CA ALA A 85 -10.46 -4.55 -4.91
C ALA A 85 -9.65 -5.48 -4.00
N MET A 86 -8.60 -6.08 -4.56
CA MET A 86 -7.67 -6.94 -3.83
C MET A 86 -6.27 -6.36 -3.92
N ILE A 87 -5.54 -6.42 -2.80
CA ILE A 87 -4.12 -6.09 -2.75
C ILE A 87 -3.33 -7.24 -3.38
N PRO A 88 -2.46 -6.97 -4.37
CA PRO A 88 -1.63 -8.00 -5.00
C PRO A 88 -0.77 -8.78 -4.00
N ASN A 89 -0.49 -10.04 -4.29
CA ASN A 89 0.24 -10.92 -3.37
C ASN A 89 1.65 -10.44 -3.02
N LYS A 90 2.28 -9.63 -3.85
CA LYS A 90 3.60 -9.03 -3.60
C LYS A 90 3.59 -7.91 -2.55
N ILE A 91 2.43 -7.36 -2.23
CA ILE A 91 2.25 -6.29 -1.24
C ILE A 91 1.80 -6.92 0.08
N GLN A 92 2.35 -6.47 1.19
CA GLN A 92 1.95 -6.97 2.50
C GLN A 92 0.60 -6.36 2.94
N PRO A 93 -0.32 -7.15 3.50
CA PRO A 93 -1.55 -6.62 4.07
C PRO A 93 -1.26 -5.86 5.37
N PRO A 94 -2.13 -4.94 5.80
CA PRO A 94 -1.95 -4.24 7.06
C PRO A 94 -2.02 -5.20 8.25
N LYS A 95 -1.19 -4.98 9.25
CA LYS A 95 -1.22 -5.76 10.52
C LYS A 95 -2.53 -5.53 11.29
N TYR A 96 -3.01 -4.30 11.28
CA TYR A 96 -4.26 -3.89 11.94
C TYR A 96 -5.26 -3.37 10.91
N SER A 97 -6.54 -3.38 11.26
CA SER A 97 -7.58 -2.84 10.38
C SER A 97 -7.37 -1.35 10.13
N VAL A 98 -7.42 -0.96 8.87
CA VAL A 98 -7.28 0.43 8.41
C VAL A 98 -8.59 0.88 7.80
N ARG A 99 -9.02 2.09 8.17
CA ARG A 99 -10.19 2.76 7.58
C ARG A 99 -9.77 4.08 6.96
N CYS A 100 -10.33 4.37 5.81
CA CYS A 100 -10.19 5.67 5.18
C CYS A 100 -11.53 6.15 4.63
N THR A 101 -11.65 7.45 4.47
CA THR A 101 -12.78 8.09 3.79
C THR A 101 -12.28 8.66 2.48
N ALA A 102 -12.98 8.38 1.40
CA ALA A 102 -12.67 8.92 0.08
C ALA A 102 -13.75 9.90 -0.36
N ALA A 103 -13.35 10.89 -1.12
CA ALA A 103 -14.28 11.79 -1.78
C ALA A 103 -15.01 11.04 -2.91
N ASN A 104 -16.33 11.21 -2.96
CA ASN A 104 -17.15 10.70 -4.05
C ASN A 104 -17.54 11.82 -4.98
N TRP A 105 -17.58 11.53 -6.25
CA TRP A 105 -18.16 12.41 -7.25
C TRP A 105 -18.92 11.60 -8.30
N ASN A 106 -19.98 12.18 -8.78
CA ASN A 106 -20.73 11.68 -9.93
C ASN A 106 -20.93 12.81 -10.94
N ASP A 107 -21.28 12.48 -12.15
CA ASP A 107 -21.47 13.44 -13.23
C ASP A 107 -22.60 14.45 -12.95
N ASP A 108 -23.52 14.11 -12.05
CA ASP A 108 -24.66 14.95 -11.68
C ASP A 108 -24.37 15.94 -10.55
N HIS A 109 -23.17 15.90 -9.94
CA HIS A 109 -22.76 16.72 -8.77
C HIS A 109 -23.71 16.67 -7.55
N LYS A 110 -24.67 15.74 -7.54
CA LYS A 110 -25.77 15.70 -6.55
C LYS A 110 -25.39 15.11 -5.20
N TYR A 111 -24.26 14.41 -5.10
CA TYR A 111 -23.92 13.67 -3.89
C TYR A 111 -22.42 13.78 -3.54
N ASN A 112 -22.05 14.91 -2.95
CA ASN A 112 -20.74 15.07 -2.32
C ASN A 112 -20.76 14.40 -0.93
N ARG A 113 -20.80 13.09 -0.87
CA ARG A 113 -20.66 12.34 0.38
C ARG A 113 -19.35 11.55 0.35
N GLY A 114 -18.74 11.37 1.51
CA GLY A 114 -17.56 10.52 1.61
C GLY A 114 -17.94 9.05 1.63
N SER A 115 -17.20 8.21 0.92
CA SER A 115 -17.29 6.75 1.05
C SER A 115 -16.29 6.24 2.06
N SER A 116 -16.69 5.28 2.87
CA SER A 116 -15.82 4.65 3.87
C SER A 116 -15.28 3.32 3.36
N PHE A 117 -13.98 3.18 3.39
CA PHE A 117 -13.27 1.97 2.97
C PHE A 117 -12.53 1.35 4.14
N THR A 118 -12.47 0.04 4.16
CA THR A 118 -11.77 -0.71 5.20
C THR A 118 -10.92 -1.82 4.58
N ILE A 119 -9.71 -1.98 5.10
CA ILE A 119 -8.91 -3.19 4.94
C ILE A 119 -8.75 -3.79 6.34
N TYR A 120 -9.28 -4.97 6.57
CA TYR A 120 -9.12 -5.65 7.85
C TYR A 120 -7.69 -6.18 8.03
N GLY A 121 -7.23 -6.18 9.26
CA GLY A 121 -5.90 -6.69 9.61
C GLY A 121 -5.67 -8.10 9.09
N GLY A 122 -4.52 -8.32 8.46
CA GLY A 122 -4.15 -9.57 7.82
C GLY A 122 -4.87 -9.88 6.51
N GLN A 123 -5.82 -9.05 6.07
CA GLN A 123 -6.58 -9.28 4.86
C GLN A 123 -6.09 -8.42 3.70
N ARG A 124 -6.22 -8.96 2.49
CA ARG A 124 -5.88 -8.28 1.23
C ARG A 124 -7.09 -7.64 0.54
N LYS A 125 -8.21 -7.56 1.23
CA LYS A 125 -9.50 -7.14 0.69
C LYS A 125 -9.76 -5.68 1.03
N LEU A 126 -9.85 -4.81 0.02
CA LEU A 126 -10.39 -3.46 0.18
C LEU A 126 -11.90 -3.53 0.10
N GLN A 127 -12.57 -3.15 1.17
CA GLN A 127 -14.03 -3.23 1.31
C GLN A 127 -14.64 -1.84 1.38
N LEU A 128 -15.73 -1.65 0.67
CA LEU A 128 -16.56 -0.45 0.74
C LEU A 128 -17.67 -0.66 1.76
N TYR A 129 -17.82 0.29 2.67
CA TYR A 129 -18.88 0.34 3.68
C TYR A 129 -19.78 1.54 3.40
N GLU A 130 -20.81 1.34 2.58
CA GLU A 130 -21.86 2.36 2.46
C GLU A 130 -23.18 1.82 1.94
N ARG A 131 -24.25 2.49 2.38
CA ARG A 131 -25.60 2.25 1.90
C ARG A 131 -26.00 3.31 0.88
N GLY A 132 -26.43 2.90 -0.29
CA GLY A 132 -27.23 3.77 -1.15
C GLY A 132 -26.49 4.63 -2.16
N PHE A 133 -25.28 4.26 -2.59
CA PHE A 133 -24.59 4.95 -3.68
C PHE A 133 -24.44 4.08 -4.91
N TYR A 134 -24.97 4.59 -5.99
CA TYR A 134 -24.84 4.02 -7.32
C TYR A 134 -23.91 4.89 -8.15
N ASN A 135 -23.12 4.26 -9.02
CA ASN A 135 -22.41 4.93 -10.08
C ASN A 135 -21.57 6.12 -9.59
N VAL A 136 -20.75 5.90 -8.57
CA VAL A 136 -19.86 6.93 -8.08
C VAL A 136 -18.41 6.59 -8.35
N ASN A 137 -17.66 7.59 -8.72
CA ASN A 137 -16.22 7.55 -8.74
C ASN A 137 -15.71 7.94 -7.34
N CYS A 138 -14.84 7.14 -6.78
CA CYS A 138 -14.22 7.39 -5.49
C CYS A 138 -12.72 7.56 -5.69
N GLN A 139 -12.19 8.69 -5.27
CA GLN A 139 -10.76 8.93 -5.29
C GLN A 139 -10.16 8.51 -3.95
N LEU A 140 -9.25 7.54 -3.99
CA LEU A 140 -8.53 7.01 -2.84
C LEU A 140 -7.10 7.54 -2.81
N ASN A 141 -6.69 7.97 -1.65
CA ASN A 141 -5.30 8.33 -1.37
C ASN A 141 -5.05 8.09 0.12
N PHE A 142 -4.52 6.94 0.48
CA PHE A 142 -4.20 6.63 1.86
C PHE A 142 -3.00 5.69 1.99
N THR A 143 -2.45 5.65 3.19
CA THR A 143 -1.26 4.88 3.51
C THR A 143 -1.49 4.06 4.77
N TYR A 144 -0.90 2.86 4.83
CA TYR A 144 -0.87 2.05 6.03
C TYR A 144 0.51 1.45 6.27
N PHE A 145 0.72 0.95 7.49
CA PHE A 145 1.95 0.27 7.90
C PHE A 145 1.74 -1.25 7.97
N VAL A 146 2.77 -2.00 7.60
CA VAL A 146 2.81 -3.47 7.66
C VAL A 146 3.68 -3.95 8.80
#